data_2c04fc156acf02b8782c2e32049d6db9
#
_entry.id   2c04fc156acf02b8782c2e32049d6db9
#
_cell.length_a   1.000
_cell.length_b   1.000
_cell.length_c   1.000
_cell.angle_alpha   90.00
_cell.angle_beta   90.00
_cell.angle_gamma   90.00
#
_symmetry.space_group_name_H-M   'P 1'
#
loop_
_entity.id
_entity.type
_entity.pdbx_description
1 polymer ?
#
loop_
_entity_poly.entity_id
_entity_poly.type
_entity_poly.pdbx_seq_one_letter_code
_entity_poly.pdbx_strand_id
1 'polypeptide(L)'
;MQGLMQDAPLTINHIFDRAEKYHGHKEIITSTGTGLERTTYAEFAGRTRQLAGVLDTLGISADGRVATFAWNTARHLELYFAAPCTGRVLHTLNIRLFPEQLTYIVNHADDEVIFVDRSILALLAPLLPTFANLKHLVLMDDGKGDIPEDLAGHTLLNYEDLLAAEEPIDFPAIADERQAASMCYTSGTTGNPKGVVYSHRSTFMHTMAAMMVDSLAACESDVILPVVPMFHANAWGLAHAAVATGASLIMPGADLSGPALANLIVEQRVTVAAGVPTIWMAVLPELKGRDTSSLRSIPCGGSAVPRSLSEAYREQTGLPILQAWGMTETSPIASVCHLDVDQRLLSVDEQADLRTQVGRISFGIEARVVEPGSATPVTWDGEQSGELQCRGQWIA
;
A
#
# COMPACT_ATOMS: atom_id res chain seq x y z
N MET A 1 7.94 35.04 18.36
CA MET A 1 8.69 34.00 19.12
C MET A 1 8.49 32.69 18.40
N GLN A 2 9.54 31.94 18.10
CA GLN A 2 9.42 30.59 17.51
C GLN A 2 9.53 29.54 18.61
N GLY A 3 8.95 28.35 18.37
CA GLY A 3 9.11 27.18 19.22
C GLY A 3 10.57 26.68 19.18
N LEU A 4 11.00 26.03 20.25
CA LEU A 4 12.38 25.52 20.41
C LEU A 4 12.47 24.01 20.13
N MET A 5 11.50 23.45 19.40
CA MET A 5 11.55 22.05 18.97
C MET A 5 12.60 21.86 17.88
N GLN A 6 13.19 20.67 17.83
CA GLN A 6 14.10 20.29 16.76
C GLN A 6 13.38 20.33 15.41
N ASP A 7 14.05 20.93 14.42
CA ASP A 7 13.56 21.00 13.05
C ASP A 7 14.24 19.88 12.23
N ALA A 8 13.69 18.67 12.33
CA ALA A 8 14.16 17.51 11.60
C ALA A 8 13.12 17.12 10.53
N PRO A 9 13.55 16.78 9.30
CA PRO A 9 12.62 16.44 8.21
C PRO A 9 11.87 15.15 8.50
N LEU A 10 10.59 15.12 8.16
CA LEU A 10 9.72 13.94 8.27
C LEU A 10 9.96 13.01 7.08
N THR A 11 10.80 11.99 7.25
CA THR A 11 11.23 11.12 6.16
C THR A 11 10.87 9.65 6.38
N ILE A 12 10.78 8.90 5.29
CA ILE A 12 10.55 7.44 5.32
C ILE A 12 11.74 6.72 5.99
N ASN A 13 12.95 7.31 5.95
CA ASN A 13 14.12 6.79 6.66
C ASN A 13 13.84 6.59 8.15
N HIS A 14 13.14 7.51 8.81
CA HIS A 14 12.78 7.36 10.23
C HIS A 14 11.85 6.17 10.50
N ILE A 15 10.97 5.83 9.55
CA ILE A 15 10.10 4.65 9.64
C ILE A 15 10.96 3.39 9.59
N PHE A 16 11.88 3.32 8.63
CA PHE A 16 12.78 2.20 8.42
C PHE A 16 13.73 1.99 9.61
N ASP A 17 14.45 3.05 10.01
CA ASP A 17 15.44 3.01 11.11
C ASP A 17 14.80 2.55 12.42
N ARG A 18 13.54 2.95 12.66
CA ARG A 18 12.79 2.50 13.83
C ARG A 18 12.55 0.99 13.80
N ALA A 19 12.12 0.44 12.66
CA ALA A 19 11.87 -0.99 12.52
C ALA A 19 13.15 -1.80 12.72
N GLU A 20 14.22 -1.40 12.05
CA GLU A 20 15.54 -2.04 12.18
C GLU A 20 16.01 -2.05 13.64
N LYS A 21 15.92 -0.90 14.32
CA LYS A 21 16.45 -0.72 15.66
C LYS A 21 15.65 -1.41 16.76
N TYR A 22 14.33 -1.40 16.69
CA TYR A 22 13.47 -1.83 17.80
C TYR A 22 12.69 -3.11 17.52
N HIS A 23 12.50 -3.47 16.24
CA HIS A 23 11.59 -4.54 15.84
C HIS A 23 12.25 -5.62 14.99
N GLY A 24 13.59 -5.71 14.97
CA GLY A 24 14.36 -6.62 14.14
C GLY A 24 13.96 -8.10 14.21
N HIS A 25 13.33 -8.52 15.31
CA HIS A 25 12.86 -9.90 15.54
C HIS A 25 11.45 -10.19 14.96
N LYS A 26 10.71 -9.16 14.56
CA LYS A 26 9.36 -9.31 13.98
C LYS A 26 9.44 -9.87 12.56
N GLU A 27 8.37 -10.50 12.10
CA GLU A 27 8.35 -11.26 10.86
C GLU A 27 7.56 -10.57 9.74
N ILE A 28 8.07 -10.71 8.53
CA ILE A 28 7.39 -10.52 7.27
C ILE A 28 7.25 -11.89 6.63
N ILE A 29 6.02 -12.34 6.41
CA ILE A 29 5.70 -13.66 5.90
C ILE A 29 5.10 -13.51 4.51
N THR A 30 5.72 -14.10 3.49
CA THR A 30 5.23 -14.08 2.11
C THR A 30 4.65 -15.43 1.73
N SER A 31 3.40 -15.45 1.26
CA SER A 31 2.80 -16.65 0.67
C SER A 31 3.30 -16.85 -0.76
N THR A 32 3.93 -17.99 -1.02
CA THR A 32 4.45 -18.36 -2.34
C THR A 32 3.43 -19.18 -3.14
N GLY A 33 2.28 -19.51 -2.53
CA GLY A 33 1.27 -20.41 -3.10
C GLY A 33 1.61 -21.90 -2.95
N THR A 34 2.85 -22.25 -2.60
CA THR A 34 3.29 -23.61 -2.26
C THR A 34 3.79 -23.73 -0.82
N GLY A 35 3.95 -22.59 -0.12
CA GLY A 35 4.41 -22.50 1.23
C GLY A 35 4.50 -21.05 1.71
N LEU A 36 5.23 -20.85 2.79
CA LEU A 36 5.46 -19.54 3.38
C LEU A 36 6.97 -19.28 3.46
N GLU A 37 7.40 -18.16 2.90
CA GLU A 37 8.75 -17.61 3.14
C GLU A 37 8.67 -16.63 4.31
N ARG A 38 9.62 -16.78 5.25
CA ARG A 38 9.68 -15.93 6.44
C ARG A 38 10.98 -15.13 6.43
N THR A 39 10.86 -13.85 6.67
CA THR A 39 11.96 -12.90 6.77
C THR A 39 11.74 -12.07 8.04
N THR A 40 12.77 -11.86 8.83
CA THR A 40 12.72 -10.94 9.97
C THR A 40 12.91 -9.50 9.51
N TYR A 41 12.50 -8.52 10.33
CA TYR A 41 12.80 -7.10 10.03
C TYR A 41 14.29 -6.81 10.02
N ALA A 42 15.11 -7.58 10.76
CA ALA A 42 16.57 -7.45 10.70
C ALA A 42 17.12 -7.89 9.34
N GLU A 43 16.68 -9.04 8.83
CA GLU A 43 17.05 -9.51 7.48
C GLU A 43 16.51 -8.57 6.39
N PHE A 44 15.25 -8.16 6.49
CA PHE A 44 14.65 -7.16 5.61
C PHE A 44 15.49 -5.88 5.56
N ALA A 45 15.96 -5.39 6.72
CA ALA A 45 16.76 -4.18 6.78
C ALA A 45 18.12 -4.36 6.08
N GLY A 46 18.81 -5.47 6.32
CA GLY A 46 20.06 -5.78 5.64
C GLY A 46 19.89 -5.84 4.12
N ARG A 47 18.89 -6.58 3.64
CA ARG A 47 18.59 -6.73 2.22
C ARG A 47 18.16 -5.39 1.56
N THR A 48 17.39 -4.57 2.28
CA THR A 48 16.98 -3.24 1.80
C THR A 48 18.20 -2.31 1.64
N ARG A 49 19.18 -2.39 2.55
CA ARG A 49 20.43 -1.65 2.45
C ARG A 49 21.33 -2.17 1.32
N GLN A 50 21.37 -3.49 1.07
CA GLN A 50 22.03 -4.05 -0.12
C GLN A 50 21.36 -3.57 -1.40
N LEU A 51 20.01 -3.57 -1.45
CA LEU A 51 19.25 -3.08 -2.59
C LEU A 51 19.52 -1.59 -2.88
N ALA A 52 19.77 -0.79 -1.85
CA ALA A 52 20.21 0.59 -2.03
C ALA A 52 21.56 0.66 -2.78
N GLY A 53 22.52 -0.19 -2.43
CA GLY A 53 23.79 -0.36 -3.18
C GLY A 53 23.57 -0.81 -4.62
N VAL A 54 22.65 -1.75 -4.85
CA VAL A 54 22.25 -2.19 -6.20
C VAL A 54 21.76 -1.01 -7.05
N LEU A 55 20.89 -0.14 -6.49
CA LEU A 55 20.38 1.03 -7.23
C LEU A 55 21.51 2.01 -7.60
N ASP A 56 22.55 2.15 -6.76
CA ASP A 56 23.74 2.95 -7.05
C ASP A 56 24.59 2.29 -8.13
N THR A 57 24.85 0.98 -8.04
CA THR A 57 25.62 0.19 -9.02
C THR A 57 24.94 0.16 -10.41
N LEU A 58 23.62 0.08 -10.46
CA LEU A 58 22.85 0.19 -11.70
C LEU A 58 22.86 1.62 -12.28
N GLY A 59 23.38 2.60 -11.56
CA GLY A 59 23.46 3.99 -12.02
C GLY A 59 22.09 4.66 -12.14
N ILE A 60 21.13 4.27 -11.30
CA ILE A 60 19.82 4.92 -11.26
C ILE A 60 19.98 6.33 -10.69
N SER A 61 19.43 7.32 -11.38
CA SER A 61 19.55 8.74 -11.02
C SER A 61 19.08 9.03 -9.59
N ALA A 62 19.57 10.08 -8.97
CA ALA A 62 19.23 10.44 -7.58
C ALA A 62 17.75 10.75 -7.36
N ASP A 63 17.03 11.15 -8.41
CA ASP A 63 15.58 11.34 -8.44
C ASP A 63 14.91 10.37 -9.45
N GLY A 64 15.64 9.34 -9.88
CA GLY A 64 15.21 8.36 -10.87
C GLY A 64 14.00 7.53 -10.37
N ARG A 65 13.16 7.13 -11.33
CA ARG A 65 11.99 6.29 -11.02
C ARG A 65 12.40 4.83 -11.02
N VAL A 66 12.11 4.18 -9.89
CA VAL A 66 12.28 2.75 -9.66
C VAL A 66 10.90 2.12 -9.75
N ALA A 67 10.59 1.55 -10.92
CA ALA A 67 9.30 0.94 -11.15
C ALA A 67 9.24 -0.50 -10.62
N THR A 68 8.04 -0.90 -10.15
CA THR A 68 7.75 -2.27 -9.72
C THR A 68 6.52 -2.80 -10.47
N PHE A 69 6.63 -4.00 -11.03
CA PHE A 69 5.52 -4.75 -11.60
C PHE A 69 5.44 -6.06 -10.83
N ALA A 70 4.76 -6.02 -9.67
CA ALA A 70 4.95 -7.01 -8.62
C ALA A 70 3.71 -7.24 -7.75
N TRP A 71 3.64 -8.43 -7.17
CA TRP A 71 2.69 -8.79 -6.12
C TRP A 71 3.09 -8.21 -4.75
N ASN A 72 2.22 -8.38 -3.75
CA ASN A 72 2.56 -8.07 -2.36
C ASN A 72 3.50 -9.13 -1.80
N THR A 73 4.79 -8.85 -1.75
CA THR A 73 5.86 -9.74 -1.28
C THR A 73 6.87 -8.97 -0.43
N ALA A 74 7.74 -9.68 0.29
CA ALA A 74 8.84 -9.07 1.04
C ALA A 74 9.81 -8.32 0.11
N ARG A 75 10.13 -8.86 -1.09
CA ARG A 75 10.98 -8.19 -2.09
C ARG A 75 10.38 -6.86 -2.55
N HIS A 76 9.07 -6.83 -2.78
CA HIS A 76 8.38 -5.58 -3.13
C HIS A 76 8.45 -4.58 -1.97
N LEU A 77 8.34 -5.05 -0.71
CA LEU A 77 8.49 -4.19 0.47
C LEU A 77 9.92 -3.62 0.59
N GLU A 78 10.97 -4.40 0.25
CA GLU A 78 12.34 -3.91 0.22
C GLU A 78 12.47 -2.70 -0.72
N LEU A 79 11.82 -2.72 -1.91
CA LEU A 79 11.79 -1.60 -2.85
C LEU A 79 11.04 -0.38 -2.31
N TYR A 80 10.00 -0.58 -1.47
CA TYR A 80 9.25 0.49 -0.81
C TYR A 80 10.09 1.37 0.09
N PHE A 81 11.24 0.85 0.54
CA PHE A 81 12.17 1.58 1.39
C PHE A 81 13.49 1.89 0.67
N ALA A 82 14.07 0.96 -0.09
CA ALA A 82 15.34 1.20 -0.77
C ALA A 82 15.27 2.39 -1.74
N ALA A 83 14.22 2.50 -2.56
CA ALA A 83 14.10 3.61 -3.50
C ALA A 83 13.95 4.96 -2.79
N PRO A 84 12.94 5.22 -1.94
CA PRO A 84 12.78 6.53 -1.32
C PRO A 84 13.87 6.85 -0.31
N CYS A 85 14.39 5.89 0.47
CA CYS A 85 15.45 6.16 1.43
C CYS A 85 16.80 6.55 0.78
N THR A 86 16.95 6.30 -0.53
CA THR A 86 18.10 6.75 -1.33
C THR A 86 17.80 7.99 -2.19
N GLY A 87 16.65 8.63 -1.99
CA GLY A 87 16.24 9.84 -2.72
C GLY A 87 15.63 9.56 -4.10
N ARG A 88 15.43 8.29 -4.47
CA ARG A 88 14.75 7.86 -5.69
C ARG A 88 13.24 7.78 -5.47
N VAL A 89 12.49 7.67 -6.55
CA VAL A 89 11.02 7.65 -6.50
C VAL A 89 10.52 6.25 -6.83
N LEU A 90 9.88 5.58 -5.87
CA LEU A 90 9.20 4.32 -6.12
C LEU A 90 7.99 4.55 -7.02
N HIS A 91 7.91 3.83 -8.14
CA HIS A 91 6.75 3.86 -9.03
C HIS A 91 6.09 2.48 -9.10
N THR A 92 4.95 2.31 -8.47
CA THR A 92 4.26 1.02 -8.45
C THR A 92 3.30 0.90 -9.62
N LEU A 93 3.62 0.02 -10.57
CA LEU A 93 2.82 -0.21 -11.78
C LEU A 93 1.64 -1.13 -11.46
N ASN A 94 0.44 -0.67 -11.81
CA ASN A 94 -0.76 -1.51 -11.64
C ASN A 94 -0.79 -2.62 -12.71
N ILE A 95 -0.58 -3.85 -12.29
CA ILE A 95 -0.50 -5.05 -13.13
C ILE A 95 -1.81 -5.41 -13.85
N ARG A 96 -2.91 -4.70 -13.56
CA ARG A 96 -4.25 -4.91 -14.13
C ARG A 96 -4.61 -3.90 -15.22
N LEU A 97 -3.70 -2.97 -15.52
CA LEU A 97 -3.93 -1.98 -16.57
C LEU A 97 -3.78 -2.58 -17.96
N PHE A 98 -4.44 -1.96 -18.92
CA PHE A 98 -4.27 -2.34 -20.33
C PHE A 98 -2.86 -1.97 -20.84
N PRO A 99 -2.35 -2.70 -21.86
CA PRO A 99 -1.02 -2.48 -22.44
C PRO A 99 -0.72 -1.02 -22.81
N GLU A 100 -1.69 -0.34 -23.43
CA GLU A 100 -1.55 1.05 -23.85
C GLU A 100 -1.39 2.01 -22.67
N GLN A 101 -2.10 1.72 -21.56
CA GLN A 101 -1.99 2.50 -20.34
C GLN A 101 -0.63 2.27 -19.67
N LEU A 102 -0.14 1.03 -19.60
CA LEU A 102 1.18 0.70 -19.06
C LEU A 102 2.28 1.37 -19.88
N THR A 103 2.21 1.29 -21.22
CA THR A 103 3.16 1.98 -22.11
C THR A 103 3.17 3.49 -21.85
N TYR A 104 2.00 4.10 -21.75
CA TYR A 104 1.91 5.54 -21.45
C TYR A 104 2.54 5.87 -20.09
N ILE A 105 2.18 5.12 -19.03
CA ILE A 105 2.60 5.39 -17.65
C ILE A 105 4.12 5.28 -17.51
N VAL A 106 4.72 4.19 -18.01
CA VAL A 106 6.16 3.95 -17.92
C VAL A 106 6.95 5.06 -18.62
N ASN A 107 6.52 5.45 -19.83
CA ASN A 107 7.17 6.52 -20.58
C ASN A 107 6.93 7.90 -19.98
N HIS A 108 5.71 8.18 -19.46
CA HIS A 108 5.38 9.48 -18.86
C HIS A 108 6.07 9.69 -17.51
N ALA A 109 6.24 8.62 -16.73
CA ALA A 109 7.01 8.65 -15.49
C ALA A 109 8.52 8.68 -15.73
N ASP A 110 8.96 8.30 -16.93
CA ASP A 110 10.38 8.19 -17.27
C ASP A 110 11.09 7.15 -16.40
N ASP A 111 10.53 5.94 -16.32
CA ASP A 111 11.05 4.86 -15.50
C ASP A 111 12.41 4.38 -15.99
N GLU A 112 13.40 4.32 -15.10
CA GLU A 112 14.77 3.91 -15.44
C GLU A 112 15.03 2.42 -15.26
N VAL A 113 14.33 1.79 -14.30
CA VAL A 113 14.42 0.36 -13.98
C VAL A 113 13.05 -0.19 -13.66
N ILE A 114 12.78 -1.42 -14.08
CA ILE A 114 11.58 -2.17 -13.67
C ILE A 114 12.00 -3.43 -12.94
N PHE A 115 11.55 -3.59 -11.69
CA PHE A 115 11.60 -4.82 -10.94
C PHE A 115 10.29 -5.58 -11.18
N VAL A 116 10.37 -6.82 -11.67
CA VAL A 116 9.20 -7.58 -12.10
C VAL A 116 9.18 -8.98 -11.50
N ASP A 117 8.04 -9.41 -10.95
CA ASP A 117 7.83 -10.79 -10.55
C ASP A 117 7.77 -11.71 -11.79
N ARG A 118 8.47 -12.85 -11.73
CA ARG A 118 8.55 -13.80 -12.84
C ARG A 118 7.18 -14.24 -13.35
N SER A 119 6.25 -14.53 -12.45
CA SER A 119 4.89 -14.99 -12.77
C SER A 119 4.09 -14.03 -13.66
N ILE A 120 4.46 -12.76 -13.72
CA ILE A 120 3.78 -11.71 -14.52
C ILE A 120 4.69 -11.07 -15.58
N LEU A 121 5.94 -11.51 -15.69
CA LEU A 121 6.88 -10.99 -16.70
C LEU A 121 6.32 -11.13 -18.12
N ALA A 122 5.62 -12.23 -18.41
CA ALA A 122 5.01 -12.46 -19.74
C ALA A 122 3.96 -11.40 -20.13
N LEU A 123 3.36 -10.70 -19.17
CA LEU A 123 2.45 -9.58 -19.42
C LEU A 123 3.21 -8.30 -19.81
N LEU A 124 4.41 -8.13 -19.28
CA LEU A 124 5.23 -6.95 -19.49
C LEU A 124 6.13 -7.07 -20.75
N ALA A 125 6.61 -8.28 -21.04
CA ALA A 125 7.58 -8.53 -22.12
C ALA A 125 7.16 -7.96 -23.49
N PRO A 126 5.91 -8.08 -23.96
CA PRO A 126 5.48 -7.50 -25.24
C PRO A 126 5.54 -5.97 -25.28
N LEU A 127 5.60 -5.30 -24.14
CA LEU A 127 5.60 -3.85 -24.01
C LEU A 127 7.03 -3.26 -23.97
N LEU A 128 8.04 -4.07 -23.65
CA LEU A 128 9.44 -3.63 -23.51
C LEU A 128 9.94 -2.81 -24.73
N PRO A 129 9.62 -3.16 -25.99
CA PRO A 129 10.06 -2.35 -27.14
C PRO A 129 9.49 -0.93 -27.16
N THR A 130 8.45 -0.65 -26.37
CA THR A 130 7.77 0.65 -26.32
C THR A 130 8.29 1.56 -25.19
N PHE A 131 9.13 1.05 -24.31
CA PHE A 131 9.66 1.80 -23.15
C PHE A 131 10.93 2.56 -23.57
N ALA A 132 10.80 3.88 -23.72
CA ALA A 132 11.82 4.71 -24.34
C ALA A 132 13.12 4.85 -23.52
N ASN A 133 13.01 4.90 -22.18
CA ASN A 133 14.12 5.22 -21.28
C ASN A 133 14.45 4.10 -20.28
N LEU A 134 13.82 2.94 -20.41
CA LEU A 134 14.10 1.80 -19.56
C LEU A 134 15.54 1.31 -19.75
N LYS A 135 16.37 1.41 -18.70
CA LYS A 135 17.77 0.99 -18.71
C LYS A 135 17.95 -0.45 -18.24
N HIS A 136 17.19 -0.86 -17.24
CA HIS A 136 17.36 -2.15 -16.56
C HIS A 136 16.03 -2.86 -16.35
N LEU A 137 16.06 -4.18 -16.51
CA LEU A 137 14.95 -5.08 -16.19
C LEU A 137 15.47 -6.10 -15.18
N VAL A 138 14.85 -6.13 -13.98
CA VAL A 138 15.28 -6.98 -12.86
C VAL A 138 14.19 -7.97 -12.51
N LEU A 139 14.53 -9.26 -12.55
CA LEU A 139 13.64 -10.37 -12.22
C LEU A 139 13.62 -10.61 -10.72
N MET A 140 12.46 -10.52 -10.11
CA MET A 140 12.16 -11.08 -8.79
C MET A 140 11.58 -12.48 -9.00
N ASP A 141 12.41 -13.51 -8.85
CA ASP A 141 12.01 -14.88 -9.19
C ASP A 141 11.12 -15.48 -8.08
N ASP A 142 9.82 -15.62 -8.37
CA ASP A 142 8.82 -16.29 -7.54
C ASP A 142 8.63 -17.77 -7.91
N GLY A 143 9.49 -18.32 -8.78
CA GLY A 143 9.48 -19.71 -9.21
C GLY A 143 8.33 -20.10 -10.13
N LYS A 144 7.52 -19.15 -10.61
CA LYS A 144 6.31 -19.38 -11.41
C LYS A 144 6.38 -18.73 -12.78
N GLY A 145 5.74 -19.33 -13.76
CA GLY A 145 5.68 -18.85 -15.12
C GLY A 145 6.98 -19.09 -15.92
N ASP A 146 6.88 -18.91 -17.21
CA ASP A 146 8.01 -19.03 -18.13
C ASP A 146 8.69 -17.67 -18.32
N ILE A 147 10.00 -17.67 -18.50
CA ILE A 147 10.74 -16.47 -18.90
C ILE A 147 10.63 -16.36 -20.44
N PRO A 148 10.04 -15.26 -20.97
CA PRO A 148 9.97 -15.04 -22.41
C PRO A 148 11.34 -15.03 -23.07
N GLU A 149 11.48 -15.65 -24.24
CA GLU A 149 12.73 -15.67 -24.99
C GLU A 149 13.12 -14.29 -25.54
N ASP A 150 12.11 -13.50 -25.95
CA ASP A 150 12.31 -12.14 -26.46
C ASP A 150 11.99 -11.10 -25.39
N LEU A 151 13.02 -10.38 -24.98
CA LEU A 151 12.95 -9.26 -24.04
C LEU A 151 13.40 -7.94 -24.73
N ALA A 152 13.21 -7.83 -26.03
CA ALA A 152 13.52 -6.62 -26.81
C ALA A 152 14.98 -6.14 -26.65
N GLY A 153 15.92 -7.07 -26.48
CA GLY A 153 17.35 -6.77 -26.28
C GLY A 153 17.70 -6.38 -24.84
N HIS A 154 16.77 -6.31 -23.92
CA HIS A 154 17.09 -6.10 -22.52
C HIS A 154 17.72 -7.33 -21.89
N THR A 155 18.79 -7.13 -21.11
CA THR A 155 19.35 -8.17 -20.25
C THR A 155 18.45 -8.30 -19.03
N LEU A 156 18.01 -9.53 -18.75
CA LEU A 156 17.25 -9.83 -17.55
C LEU A 156 18.23 -10.06 -16.38
N LEU A 157 18.30 -9.13 -15.45
CA LEU A 157 19.12 -9.23 -14.25
C LEU A 157 18.36 -10.01 -13.16
N ASN A 158 19.06 -10.79 -12.36
CA ASN A 158 18.43 -11.51 -11.24
C ASN A 158 18.53 -10.69 -9.96
N TYR A 159 17.40 -10.53 -9.25
CA TYR A 159 17.31 -9.75 -8.02
C TYR A 159 18.24 -10.27 -6.92
N GLU A 160 18.22 -11.57 -6.67
CA GLU A 160 19.03 -12.18 -5.59
C GLU A 160 20.52 -12.14 -5.90
N ASP A 161 20.89 -12.32 -7.18
CA ASP A 161 22.29 -12.22 -7.61
C ASP A 161 22.82 -10.78 -7.44
N LEU A 162 21.99 -9.78 -7.76
CA LEU A 162 22.34 -8.37 -7.54
C LEU A 162 22.55 -8.08 -6.06
N LEU A 163 21.63 -8.51 -5.20
CA LEU A 163 21.77 -8.32 -3.75
C LEU A 163 23.02 -9.02 -3.22
N ALA A 164 23.30 -10.27 -3.63
CA ALA A 164 24.44 -11.05 -3.17
C ALA A 164 25.79 -10.43 -3.58
N ALA A 165 25.79 -9.57 -4.60
CA ALA A 165 26.99 -8.88 -5.05
C ALA A 165 27.26 -7.56 -4.29
N GLU A 166 26.33 -7.11 -3.45
CA GLU A 166 26.42 -5.81 -2.77
C GLU A 166 26.52 -5.97 -1.25
N GLU A 167 27.32 -5.13 -0.63
CA GLU A 167 27.32 -4.96 0.83
C GLU A 167 26.23 -3.96 1.25
N PRO A 168 25.63 -4.11 2.44
CA PRO A 168 24.67 -3.15 2.96
C PRO A 168 25.29 -1.76 3.10
N ILE A 169 24.61 -0.72 2.59
CA ILE A 169 25.06 0.68 2.70
C ILE A 169 24.17 1.47 3.65
N ASP A 170 24.72 2.55 4.22
CA ASP A 170 23.93 3.52 4.94
C ASP A 170 23.15 4.42 3.98
N PHE A 171 21.90 4.71 4.32
CA PHE A 171 21.11 5.61 3.51
C PHE A 171 21.60 7.04 3.59
N PRO A 172 21.61 7.79 2.48
CA PRO A 172 21.89 9.20 2.49
C PRO A 172 20.83 9.97 3.30
N ALA A 173 21.21 11.10 3.87
CA ALA A 173 20.27 11.98 4.54
C ALA A 173 19.35 12.67 3.52
N ILE A 174 18.05 12.54 3.71
CA ILE A 174 17.04 13.29 2.97
C ILE A 174 16.83 14.64 3.66
N ALA A 175 17.28 15.71 3.05
CA ALA A 175 17.26 17.05 3.64
C ALA A 175 15.92 17.79 3.48
N ASP A 176 15.18 17.51 2.43
CA ASP A 176 13.85 18.11 2.16
C ASP A 176 12.75 17.05 2.23
N GLU A 177 11.93 17.12 3.25
CA GLU A 177 10.78 16.22 3.43
C GLU A 177 9.73 16.31 2.33
N ARG A 178 9.76 17.34 1.49
CA ARG A 178 8.89 17.53 0.33
C ARG A 178 9.38 16.79 -0.91
N GLN A 179 10.62 16.26 -0.88
CA GLN A 179 11.13 15.44 -1.95
C GLN A 179 10.17 14.29 -2.27
N ALA A 180 10.00 13.99 -3.57
CA ALA A 180 9.22 12.86 -4.02
C ALA A 180 9.79 11.53 -3.46
N ALA A 181 8.91 10.69 -2.95
CA ALA A 181 9.27 9.38 -2.38
C ALA A 181 8.64 8.23 -3.17
N SER A 182 7.40 8.40 -3.60
CA SER A 182 6.71 7.41 -4.42
C SER A 182 5.65 8.05 -5.31
N MET A 183 5.19 7.30 -6.31
CA MET A 183 4.07 7.70 -7.14
C MET A 183 3.17 6.54 -7.49
N CYS A 184 1.88 6.83 -7.67
CA CYS A 184 0.89 5.92 -8.20
C CYS A 184 0.07 6.61 -9.28
N TYR A 185 -0.27 5.89 -10.34
CA TYR A 185 -1.13 6.42 -11.39
C TYR A 185 -2.60 6.07 -11.13
N THR A 186 -3.48 7.04 -11.37
CA THR A 186 -4.92 6.79 -11.42
C THR A 186 -5.30 6.17 -12.75
N SER A 187 -6.39 5.41 -12.80
CA SER A 187 -6.87 4.75 -14.02
C SER A 187 -7.39 5.70 -15.11
N GLY A 188 -7.54 7.00 -14.79
CA GLY A 188 -8.01 8.03 -15.73
C GLY A 188 -9.39 7.73 -16.33
N THR A 189 -10.46 8.15 -15.70
CA THR A 189 -11.83 7.96 -16.24
C THR A 189 -12.14 8.90 -17.40
N THR A 190 -11.36 9.97 -17.60
CA THR A 190 -11.61 11.04 -18.58
C THR A 190 -10.36 11.48 -19.32
N GLY A 191 -9.48 10.53 -19.69
CA GLY A 191 -8.24 10.84 -20.42
C GLY A 191 -7.09 9.92 -20.04
N ASN A 192 -5.86 10.35 -20.28
CA ASN A 192 -4.67 9.60 -19.89
C ASN A 192 -4.57 9.46 -18.36
N PRO A 193 -4.02 8.36 -17.86
CA PRO A 193 -3.71 8.20 -16.44
C PRO A 193 -2.88 9.37 -15.90
N LYS A 194 -3.16 9.79 -14.66
CA LYS A 194 -2.44 10.88 -13.99
C LYS A 194 -1.60 10.32 -12.86
N GLY A 195 -0.33 10.70 -12.80
CA GLY A 195 0.58 10.34 -11.71
C GLY A 195 0.34 11.24 -10.50
N VAL A 196 0.07 10.62 -9.36
CA VAL A 196 0.04 11.29 -8.05
C VAL A 196 1.37 11.00 -7.37
N VAL A 197 2.10 12.05 -7.05
CA VAL A 197 3.44 11.98 -6.46
C VAL A 197 3.35 12.26 -4.97
N TYR A 198 3.76 11.28 -4.16
CA TYR A 198 3.79 11.40 -2.71
C TYR A 198 5.19 11.82 -2.24
N SER A 199 5.24 12.78 -1.33
CA SER A 199 6.50 13.18 -0.69
C SER A 199 6.84 12.30 0.51
N HIS A 200 8.07 12.40 1.02
CA HIS A 200 8.45 11.82 2.30
C HIS A 200 7.51 12.29 3.42
N ARG A 201 7.25 13.61 3.49
CA ARG A 201 6.36 14.23 4.46
C ARG A 201 4.95 13.65 4.38
N SER A 202 4.34 13.62 3.18
CA SER A 202 2.97 13.13 3.03
C SER A 202 2.84 11.66 3.42
N THR A 203 3.82 10.82 3.05
CA THR A 203 3.87 9.41 3.42
C THR A 203 4.05 9.23 4.93
N PHE A 204 4.94 10.01 5.57
CA PHE A 204 5.14 9.96 7.01
C PHE A 204 3.87 10.36 7.77
N MET A 205 3.23 11.48 7.40
CA MET A 205 2.00 11.97 8.02
C MET A 205 0.83 10.98 7.83
N HIS A 206 0.70 10.42 6.62
CA HIS A 206 -0.30 9.39 6.35
C HIS A 206 -0.04 8.10 7.17
N THR A 207 1.23 7.72 7.35
CA THR A 207 1.60 6.59 8.22
C THR A 207 1.13 6.83 9.65
N MET A 208 1.37 8.04 10.20
CA MET A 208 0.85 8.40 11.51
C MET A 208 -0.68 8.35 11.56
N ALA A 209 -1.36 8.82 10.50
CA ALA A 209 -2.83 8.74 10.42
C ALA A 209 -3.32 7.28 10.45
N ALA A 210 -2.67 6.35 9.76
CA ALA A 210 -3.01 4.93 9.79
C ALA A 210 -2.83 4.29 11.19
N MET A 211 -1.94 4.85 12.02
CA MET A 211 -1.70 4.42 13.40
C MET A 211 -2.71 5.00 14.40
N MET A 212 -3.46 6.06 14.07
CA MET A 212 -4.45 6.66 14.97
C MET A 212 -5.58 5.69 15.29
N VAL A 213 -6.05 5.73 16.54
CA VAL A 213 -7.14 4.86 17.04
C VAL A 213 -8.44 5.04 16.24
N ASP A 214 -8.73 6.28 15.83
CA ASP A 214 -9.91 6.63 15.03
C ASP A 214 -9.69 6.42 13.52
N SER A 215 -8.64 5.70 13.14
CA SER A 215 -8.32 5.33 11.75
C SER A 215 -8.17 3.80 11.65
N LEU A 216 -7.05 3.28 11.17
CA LEU A 216 -6.81 1.84 11.07
C LEU A 216 -6.26 1.23 12.38
N ALA A 217 -5.79 2.09 13.28
CA ALA A 217 -5.26 1.74 14.60
C ALA A 217 -4.11 0.71 14.54
N ALA A 218 -3.27 0.78 13.50
CA ALA A 218 -2.13 -0.12 13.38
C ALA A 218 -1.18 0.01 14.58
N CYS A 219 -0.78 -1.11 15.16
CA CYS A 219 0.08 -1.13 16.36
C CYS A 219 1.05 -2.33 16.34
N GLU A 220 2.02 -2.33 17.25
CA GLU A 220 3.09 -3.33 17.33
C GLU A 220 2.60 -4.76 17.51
N SER A 221 1.51 -4.95 18.25
CA SER A 221 0.94 -6.28 18.50
C SER A 221 0.16 -6.87 17.33
N ASP A 222 0.05 -6.14 16.23
CA ASP A 222 -0.70 -6.61 15.07
C ASP A 222 0.05 -7.62 14.22
N VAL A 223 -0.77 -8.44 13.56
CA VAL A 223 -0.41 -9.24 12.39
C VAL A 223 -1.28 -8.72 11.24
N ILE A 224 -0.69 -7.96 10.33
CA ILE A 224 -1.41 -7.24 9.28
C ILE A 224 -1.33 -8.01 7.96
N LEU A 225 -2.50 -8.28 7.36
CA LEU A 225 -2.64 -8.85 6.02
C LEU A 225 -3.17 -7.78 5.05
N PRO A 226 -2.33 -7.06 4.32
CA PRO A 226 -2.75 -6.14 3.27
C PRO A 226 -3.09 -6.93 2.00
N VAL A 227 -4.36 -7.31 1.83
CA VAL A 227 -4.83 -7.90 0.56
C VAL A 227 -4.96 -6.83 -0.52
N VAL A 228 -5.12 -5.58 -0.10
CA VAL A 228 -5.04 -4.42 -1.00
C VAL A 228 -3.69 -4.39 -1.70
N PRO A 229 -3.66 -4.24 -3.04
CA PRO A 229 -2.39 -4.32 -3.77
C PRO A 229 -1.42 -3.20 -3.39
N MET A 230 -0.15 -3.55 -3.24
CA MET A 230 0.93 -2.57 -3.07
C MET A 230 1.09 -1.65 -4.28
N PHE A 231 0.73 -2.11 -5.47
CA PHE A 231 0.73 -1.30 -6.68
C PHE A 231 -0.45 -0.30 -6.79
N HIS A 232 -1.35 -0.27 -5.81
CA HIS A 232 -2.49 0.67 -5.81
C HIS A 232 -2.52 1.46 -4.50
N ALA A 233 -2.31 2.77 -4.60
CA ALA A 233 -2.25 3.71 -3.47
C ALA A 233 -1.44 3.15 -2.28
N ASN A 234 -0.30 2.49 -2.59
CA ASN A 234 0.68 1.97 -1.64
C ASN A 234 0.06 1.07 -0.54
N ALA A 235 -0.81 0.12 -0.93
CA ALA A 235 -1.51 -0.77 0.00
C ALA A 235 -2.21 -0.01 1.13
N TRP A 236 -2.78 1.16 0.82
CA TRP A 236 -3.45 2.06 1.78
C TRP A 236 -2.55 2.52 2.93
N GLY A 237 -1.24 2.59 2.68
CA GLY A 237 -0.24 2.98 3.68
C GLY A 237 0.06 1.91 4.72
N LEU A 238 -0.58 0.74 4.66
CA LEU A 238 -0.38 -0.35 5.63
C LEU A 238 1.03 -0.91 5.59
N ALA A 239 1.69 -0.92 4.42
CA ALA A 239 3.09 -1.31 4.30
C ALA A 239 4.00 -0.44 5.18
N HIS A 240 3.84 0.91 5.11
CA HIS A 240 4.59 1.84 5.92
C HIS A 240 4.17 1.79 7.41
N ALA A 241 2.86 1.69 7.68
CA ALA A 241 2.35 1.66 9.05
C ALA A 241 2.81 0.40 9.82
N ALA A 242 2.84 -0.76 9.16
CA ALA A 242 3.35 -1.98 9.77
C ALA A 242 4.84 -1.86 10.13
N VAL A 243 5.66 -1.35 9.21
CA VAL A 243 7.09 -1.13 9.46
C VAL A 243 7.28 -0.08 10.57
N ALA A 244 6.52 1.03 10.55
CA ALA A 244 6.60 2.06 11.58
C ALA A 244 6.27 1.55 12.98
N THR A 245 5.29 0.66 13.10
CA THR A 245 4.84 0.12 14.39
C THR A 245 5.63 -1.12 14.82
N GLY A 246 6.25 -1.84 13.89
CA GLY A 246 6.81 -3.17 14.12
C GLY A 246 5.75 -4.28 14.15
N ALA A 247 4.61 -4.08 13.53
CA ALA A 247 3.62 -5.13 13.32
C ALA A 247 4.18 -6.22 12.39
N SER A 248 3.80 -7.48 12.61
CA SER A 248 4.12 -8.53 11.65
C SER A 248 3.30 -8.35 10.38
N LEU A 249 3.90 -8.63 9.22
CA LEU A 249 3.26 -8.52 7.91
C LEU A 249 3.05 -9.90 7.30
N ILE A 250 1.83 -10.13 6.80
CA ILE A 250 1.52 -11.30 5.98
C ILE A 250 1.29 -10.81 4.55
N MET A 251 2.23 -11.11 3.67
CA MET A 251 2.17 -10.75 2.25
C MET A 251 1.48 -11.88 1.47
N PRO A 252 0.30 -11.66 0.89
CA PRO A 252 -0.49 -12.74 0.29
C PRO A 252 0.11 -13.29 -1.01
N GLY A 253 1.06 -12.59 -1.65
CA GLY A 253 1.59 -13.00 -2.95
C GLY A 253 0.55 -12.93 -4.06
N ALA A 254 0.61 -13.89 -4.98
CA ALA A 254 -0.22 -13.91 -6.19
C ALA A 254 -1.60 -14.57 -5.97
N ASP A 255 -1.75 -15.47 -5.00
CA ASP A 255 -3.01 -16.19 -4.77
C ASP A 255 -3.91 -15.44 -3.79
N LEU A 256 -4.87 -14.70 -4.35
CA LEU A 256 -5.86 -13.93 -3.61
C LEU A 256 -7.22 -14.63 -3.55
N SER A 257 -7.26 -15.96 -3.75
CA SER A 257 -8.50 -16.74 -3.65
C SER A 257 -9.05 -16.77 -2.22
N GLY A 258 -10.36 -16.94 -2.08
CA GLY A 258 -11.02 -17.04 -0.77
C GLY A 258 -10.38 -18.07 0.15
N PRO A 259 -10.16 -19.34 -0.30
CA PRO A 259 -9.51 -20.38 0.50
C PRO A 259 -8.09 -19.99 0.94
N ALA A 260 -7.25 -19.45 0.03
CA ALA A 260 -5.88 -19.07 0.36
C ALA A 260 -5.84 -17.97 1.42
N LEU A 261 -6.64 -16.92 1.25
CA LEU A 261 -6.71 -15.81 2.20
C LEU A 261 -7.30 -16.25 3.54
N ALA A 262 -8.33 -17.09 3.56
CA ALA A 262 -8.89 -17.63 4.80
C ALA A 262 -7.87 -18.49 5.56
N ASN A 263 -7.04 -19.26 4.86
CA ASN A 263 -5.94 -20.00 5.49
C ASN A 263 -4.93 -19.05 6.13
N LEU A 264 -4.47 -18.01 5.41
CA LEU A 264 -3.56 -17.02 5.98
C LEU A 264 -4.15 -16.33 7.22
N ILE A 265 -5.43 -15.94 7.16
CA ILE A 265 -6.11 -15.28 8.30
C ILE A 265 -6.07 -16.16 9.55
N VAL A 266 -6.43 -17.43 9.41
CA VAL A 266 -6.55 -18.35 10.55
C VAL A 266 -5.19 -18.85 11.03
N GLU A 267 -4.35 -19.35 10.11
CA GLU A 267 -3.09 -20.00 10.46
C GLU A 267 -2.02 -19.03 10.96
N GLN A 268 -1.99 -17.81 10.38
CA GLN A 268 -1.05 -16.78 10.82
C GLN A 268 -1.65 -15.86 11.90
N ARG A 269 -2.86 -16.16 12.40
CA ARG A 269 -3.57 -15.39 13.45
C ARG A 269 -3.62 -13.89 13.15
N VAL A 270 -4.03 -13.56 11.91
CA VAL A 270 -4.15 -12.18 11.43
C VAL A 270 -5.06 -11.38 12.35
N THR A 271 -4.64 -10.16 12.70
CA THR A 271 -5.44 -9.24 13.52
C THR A 271 -6.11 -8.16 12.71
N VAL A 272 -5.46 -7.71 11.64
CA VAL A 272 -5.98 -6.69 10.71
C VAL A 272 -5.87 -7.21 9.29
N ALA A 273 -7.00 -7.34 8.60
CA ALA A 273 -7.04 -7.79 7.22
C ALA A 273 -7.73 -6.73 6.34
N ALA A 274 -6.97 -6.10 5.43
CA ALA A 274 -7.47 -5.00 4.60
C ALA A 274 -7.69 -5.43 3.14
N GLY A 275 -8.87 -5.16 2.61
CA GLY A 275 -9.24 -5.58 1.26
C GLY A 275 -10.44 -4.85 0.70
N VAL A 276 -10.82 -5.20 -0.52
CA VAL A 276 -12.01 -4.66 -1.19
C VAL A 276 -13.21 -5.60 -1.02
N PRO A 277 -14.47 -5.13 -1.21
CA PRO A 277 -15.66 -5.95 -0.94
C PRO A 277 -15.69 -7.28 -1.70
N THR A 278 -15.21 -7.34 -2.94
CA THR A 278 -15.19 -8.57 -3.74
C THR A 278 -14.29 -9.66 -3.14
N ILE A 279 -13.18 -9.26 -2.53
CA ILE A 279 -12.30 -10.18 -1.77
C ILE A 279 -13.05 -10.73 -0.56
N TRP A 280 -13.68 -9.87 0.22
CA TRP A 280 -14.37 -10.27 1.44
C TRP A 280 -15.61 -11.15 1.17
N MET A 281 -16.28 -10.95 0.02
CA MET A 281 -17.34 -11.88 -0.43
C MET A 281 -16.81 -13.30 -0.71
N ALA A 282 -15.59 -13.40 -1.27
CA ALA A 282 -14.98 -14.70 -1.54
C ALA A 282 -14.40 -15.37 -0.28
N VAL A 283 -13.93 -14.59 0.69
CA VAL A 283 -13.31 -15.08 1.93
C VAL A 283 -14.36 -15.54 2.96
N LEU A 284 -15.50 -14.86 3.06
CA LEU A 284 -16.50 -15.09 4.11
C LEU A 284 -16.94 -16.56 4.22
N PRO A 285 -17.35 -17.26 3.14
CA PRO A 285 -17.77 -18.66 3.24
C PRO A 285 -16.66 -19.59 3.73
N GLU A 286 -15.41 -19.26 3.43
CA GLU A 286 -14.22 -20.04 3.80
C GLU A 286 -13.83 -19.90 5.29
N LEU A 287 -14.31 -18.86 5.96
CA LEU A 287 -14.11 -18.68 7.40
C LEU A 287 -15.13 -19.41 8.27
N LYS A 288 -16.16 -20.03 7.66
CA LYS A 288 -17.25 -20.67 8.41
C LYS A 288 -16.73 -21.82 9.29
N GLY A 289 -16.98 -21.70 10.60
CA GLY A 289 -16.57 -22.71 11.59
C GLY A 289 -15.08 -22.73 11.91
N ARG A 290 -14.32 -21.73 11.43
CA ARG A 290 -12.89 -21.58 11.73
C ARG A 290 -12.67 -20.58 12.87
N ASP A 291 -11.52 -20.67 13.53
CA ASP A 291 -11.14 -19.73 14.57
C ASP A 291 -10.68 -18.40 13.97
N THR A 292 -11.52 -17.38 14.11
CA THR A 292 -11.25 -16.00 13.69
C THR A 292 -11.05 -15.05 14.87
N SER A 293 -10.86 -15.58 16.09
CA SER A 293 -10.76 -14.80 17.32
C SER A 293 -9.57 -13.84 17.38
N SER A 294 -8.57 -14.03 16.51
CA SER A 294 -7.45 -13.09 16.37
C SER A 294 -7.83 -11.81 15.65
N LEU A 295 -8.83 -11.85 14.74
CA LEU A 295 -9.25 -10.67 14.00
C LEU A 295 -9.81 -9.60 14.95
N ARG A 296 -9.34 -8.37 14.80
CA ARG A 296 -9.85 -7.19 15.50
C ARG A 296 -10.39 -6.12 14.56
N SER A 297 -9.99 -6.13 13.28
CA SER A 297 -10.43 -5.15 12.30
C SER A 297 -10.35 -5.70 10.87
N ILE A 298 -11.36 -5.37 10.07
CA ILE A 298 -11.46 -5.71 8.65
C ILE A 298 -11.69 -4.42 7.85
N PRO A 299 -10.63 -3.60 7.63
CA PRO A 299 -10.74 -2.40 6.80
C PRO A 299 -11.12 -2.75 5.37
N CYS A 300 -12.12 -2.05 4.85
CA CYS A 300 -12.63 -2.27 3.50
C CYS A 300 -12.95 -0.94 2.83
N GLY A 301 -12.50 -0.78 1.59
CA GLY A 301 -12.69 0.43 0.80
C GLY A 301 -12.56 0.16 -0.70
N GLY A 302 -12.33 1.22 -1.48
CA GLY A 302 -12.22 1.14 -2.94
C GLY A 302 -13.59 1.07 -3.65
N SER A 303 -14.64 0.63 -2.95
CA SER A 303 -16.05 0.72 -3.35
C SER A 303 -16.94 0.64 -2.10
N ALA A 304 -18.22 0.98 -2.25
CA ALA A 304 -19.19 0.89 -1.17
C ALA A 304 -19.31 -0.56 -0.65
N VAL A 305 -19.28 -0.71 0.67
CA VAL A 305 -19.47 -2.01 1.33
C VAL A 305 -20.97 -2.30 1.45
N PRO A 306 -21.46 -3.41 0.86
CA PRO A 306 -22.86 -3.79 1.04
C PRO A 306 -23.18 -4.06 2.52
N ARG A 307 -24.31 -3.51 3.01
CA ARG A 307 -24.79 -3.75 4.38
C ARG A 307 -24.85 -5.24 4.71
N SER A 308 -25.39 -6.04 3.79
CA SER A 308 -25.49 -7.49 3.95
C SER A 308 -24.14 -8.19 4.14
N LEU A 309 -23.09 -7.71 3.48
CA LEU A 309 -21.73 -8.26 3.65
C LEU A 309 -21.18 -7.93 5.04
N SER A 310 -21.31 -6.68 5.50
CA SER A 310 -20.84 -6.27 6.83
C SER A 310 -21.56 -7.03 7.95
N GLU A 311 -22.89 -7.20 7.83
CA GLU A 311 -23.67 -7.97 8.82
C GLU A 311 -23.33 -9.46 8.80
N ALA A 312 -23.12 -10.06 7.63
CA ALA A 312 -22.68 -11.45 7.55
C ALA A 312 -21.32 -11.69 8.21
N TYR A 313 -20.38 -10.74 8.09
CA TYR A 313 -19.11 -10.79 8.84
C TYR A 313 -19.35 -10.65 10.34
N ARG A 314 -20.18 -9.68 10.76
CA ARG A 314 -20.53 -9.50 12.17
C ARG A 314 -21.16 -10.76 12.80
N GLU A 315 -22.07 -11.40 12.09
CA GLU A 315 -22.73 -12.63 12.56
C GLU A 315 -21.76 -13.81 12.64
N GLN A 316 -20.87 -13.95 11.68
CA GLN A 316 -19.99 -15.11 11.60
C GLN A 316 -18.72 -14.96 12.44
N THR A 317 -18.13 -13.76 12.54
CA THR A 317 -16.85 -13.51 13.18
C THR A 317 -16.95 -12.63 14.45
N GLY A 318 -18.11 -12.05 14.71
CA GLY A 318 -18.29 -11.04 15.76
C GLY A 318 -17.85 -9.62 15.34
N LEU A 319 -17.25 -9.44 14.17
CA LEU A 319 -16.72 -8.18 13.67
C LEU A 319 -17.45 -7.69 12.41
N PRO A 320 -18.09 -6.52 12.44
CA PRO A 320 -18.52 -5.87 11.22
C PRO A 320 -17.31 -5.38 10.41
N ILE A 321 -17.50 -5.22 9.11
CA ILE A 321 -16.49 -4.59 8.25
C ILE A 321 -16.34 -3.11 8.66
N LEU A 322 -15.09 -2.63 8.71
CA LEU A 322 -14.74 -1.23 8.92
C LEU A 322 -14.61 -0.55 7.56
N GLN A 323 -15.66 0.16 7.13
CA GLN A 323 -15.61 0.89 5.88
C GLN A 323 -14.67 2.09 5.96
N ALA A 324 -13.82 2.24 4.95
CA ALA A 324 -12.94 3.38 4.77
C ALA A 324 -13.13 3.96 3.37
N TRP A 325 -12.95 5.28 3.25
CA TRP A 325 -12.96 5.96 1.97
C TRP A 325 -11.68 6.75 1.75
N GLY A 326 -11.25 6.76 0.50
CA GLY A 326 -10.11 7.50 0.05
C GLY A 326 -9.87 7.34 -1.45
N MET A 327 -8.87 8.01 -1.94
CA MET A 327 -8.48 8.08 -3.35
C MET A 327 -6.95 8.03 -3.46
N THR A 328 -6.43 7.82 -4.66
CA THR A 328 -4.99 7.96 -4.90
C THR A 328 -4.50 9.34 -4.45
N GLU A 329 -5.28 10.39 -4.72
CA GLU A 329 -4.99 11.78 -4.36
C GLU A 329 -5.08 12.05 -2.85
N THR A 330 -5.63 11.14 -2.05
CA THR A 330 -5.69 11.27 -0.58
C THR A 330 -4.73 10.32 0.17
N SER A 331 -3.82 9.65 -0.50
CA SER A 331 -2.64 8.85 -0.05
C SER A 331 -2.90 7.52 0.69
N PRO A 332 -4.01 6.80 0.71
CA PRO A 332 -5.33 7.19 0.26
C PRO A 332 -6.33 7.53 1.36
N ILE A 333 -6.04 7.38 2.67
CA ILE A 333 -7.03 7.48 3.76
C ILE A 333 -7.55 8.91 3.88
N ALA A 334 -8.86 9.09 3.66
CA ALA A 334 -9.55 10.34 3.91
C ALA A 334 -10.62 10.23 4.99
N SER A 335 -11.29 9.08 5.10
CA SER A 335 -12.26 8.85 6.19
C SER A 335 -12.34 7.37 6.57
N VAL A 336 -12.79 7.12 7.82
CA VAL A 336 -13.01 5.77 8.37
C VAL A 336 -14.30 5.77 9.18
N CYS A 337 -15.11 4.72 9.01
CA CYS A 337 -16.44 4.63 9.61
C CYS A 337 -16.40 3.97 11.00
N HIS A 338 -15.82 4.68 11.97
CA HIS A 338 -15.99 4.32 13.37
C HIS A 338 -17.30 4.91 13.92
N LEU A 339 -18.09 4.07 14.60
CA LEU A 339 -19.24 4.56 15.36
C LEU A 339 -18.78 5.30 16.61
N ASP A 340 -19.36 6.45 16.89
CA ASP A 340 -19.12 7.19 18.12
C ASP A 340 -19.85 6.57 19.32
N VAL A 341 -19.68 7.20 20.50
CA VAL A 341 -20.23 6.68 21.76
C VAL A 341 -21.76 6.59 21.70
N ASP A 342 -22.43 7.58 21.14
CA ASP A 342 -23.89 7.63 21.06
C ASP A 342 -24.43 6.65 20.00
N GLN A 343 -23.78 6.57 18.86
CA GLN A 343 -24.11 5.63 17.79
C GLN A 343 -23.98 4.17 18.20
N ARG A 344 -23.06 3.85 19.13
CA ARG A 344 -22.91 2.49 19.67
C ARG A 344 -24.05 2.10 20.61
N LEU A 345 -24.85 3.05 21.09
CA LEU A 345 -26.03 2.80 21.90
C LEU A 345 -27.30 2.55 21.08
N LEU A 346 -27.25 2.79 19.79
CA LEU A 346 -28.37 2.53 18.86
C LEU A 346 -28.61 1.03 18.69
N SER A 347 -29.75 0.68 18.12
CA SER A 347 -30.08 -0.70 17.77
C SER A 347 -29.05 -1.27 16.79
N VAL A 348 -28.92 -2.59 16.74
CA VAL A 348 -28.03 -3.29 15.81
C VAL A 348 -28.33 -2.90 14.36
N ASP A 349 -29.62 -2.72 14.03
CA ASP A 349 -30.07 -2.36 12.69
C ASP A 349 -29.66 -0.94 12.29
N GLU A 350 -29.85 0.04 13.20
CA GLU A 350 -29.39 1.42 12.99
C GLU A 350 -27.85 1.50 12.89
N GLN A 351 -27.12 0.75 13.70
CA GLN A 351 -25.68 0.68 13.61
C GLN A 351 -25.22 0.07 12.27
N ALA A 352 -25.95 -0.93 11.77
CA ALA A 352 -25.64 -1.55 10.47
C ALA A 352 -25.83 -0.55 9.32
N ASP A 353 -26.86 0.30 9.37
CA ASP A 353 -27.07 1.36 8.39
C ASP A 353 -25.95 2.41 8.44
N LEU A 354 -25.56 2.86 9.63
CA LEU A 354 -24.47 3.81 9.80
C LEU A 354 -23.14 3.28 9.26
N ARG A 355 -22.85 1.97 9.40
CA ARG A 355 -21.63 1.34 8.87
C ARG A 355 -21.57 1.29 7.34
N THR A 356 -22.63 1.57 6.63
CA THR A 356 -22.62 1.71 5.16
C THR A 356 -22.08 3.07 4.69
N GLN A 357 -21.94 4.01 5.60
CA GLN A 357 -21.41 5.34 5.31
C GLN A 357 -19.88 5.32 5.27
N VAL A 358 -19.29 6.33 4.64
CA VAL A 358 -17.83 6.46 4.56
C VAL A 358 -17.18 6.92 5.88
N GLY A 359 -17.98 7.26 6.88
CA GLY A 359 -17.52 7.66 8.19
C GLY A 359 -17.05 9.10 8.30
N ARG A 360 -16.20 9.36 9.30
CA ARG A 360 -15.69 10.71 9.59
C ARG A 360 -14.38 10.96 8.87
N ILE A 361 -14.21 12.21 8.45
CA ILE A 361 -12.93 12.68 7.88
C ILE A 361 -11.82 12.53 8.92
N SER A 362 -10.71 11.96 8.50
CA SER A 362 -9.54 11.71 9.35
C SER A 362 -8.93 13.01 9.86
N PHE A 363 -8.46 13.00 11.11
CA PHE A 363 -7.73 14.14 11.68
C PHE A 363 -6.54 14.53 10.78
N GLY A 364 -6.38 15.82 10.51
CA GLY A 364 -5.36 16.35 9.60
C GLY A 364 -5.85 16.61 8.17
N ILE A 365 -7.11 16.27 7.88
CA ILE A 365 -7.82 16.61 6.64
C ILE A 365 -8.96 17.56 6.96
N GLU A 366 -9.13 18.59 6.16
CA GLU A 366 -10.31 19.42 6.13
C GLU A 366 -11.16 19.03 4.91
N ALA A 367 -12.47 18.91 5.12
CA ALA A 367 -13.41 18.60 4.06
C ALA A 367 -14.59 19.56 4.08
N ARG A 368 -15.15 19.83 2.90
CA ARG A 368 -16.39 20.58 2.73
C ARG A 368 -17.17 20.04 1.55
N VAL A 369 -18.48 20.20 1.58
CA VAL A 369 -19.35 19.93 0.44
C VAL A 369 -19.78 21.28 -0.14
N VAL A 370 -19.63 21.43 -1.46
CA VAL A 370 -19.94 22.67 -2.18
C VAL A 370 -20.95 22.40 -3.28
N GLU A 371 -21.64 23.43 -3.75
CA GLU A 371 -22.46 23.36 -4.96
C GLU A 371 -21.59 22.93 -6.15
N PRO A 372 -22.07 22.02 -7.02
CA PRO A 372 -21.28 21.54 -8.16
C PRO A 372 -20.77 22.69 -9.03
N GLY A 373 -19.45 22.68 -9.29
CA GLY A 373 -18.78 23.70 -10.11
C GLY A 373 -18.62 25.06 -9.43
N SER A 374 -18.84 25.15 -8.11
CA SER A 374 -18.68 26.40 -7.35
C SER A 374 -17.78 26.17 -6.11
N ALA A 375 -17.46 27.27 -5.42
CA ALA A 375 -16.79 27.22 -4.11
C ALA A 375 -17.78 27.49 -2.95
N THR A 376 -19.07 27.60 -3.23
CA THR A 376 -20.11 27.92 -2.24
C THR A 376 -20.45 26.69 -1.41
N PRO A 377 -20.18 26.68 -0.10
CA PRO A 377 -20.54 25.54 0.75
C PRO A 377 -22.06 25.34 0.77
N VAL A 378 -22.49 24.07 0.71
CA VAL A 378 -23.90 23.72 0.97
C VAL A 378 -24.18 23.74 2.48
N THR A 379 -25.46 23.76 2.85
CA THR A 379 -25.88 23.68 4.25
C THR A 379 -25.48 22.32 4.84
N TRP A 380 -24.94 22.34 6.06
CA TRP A 380 -24.55 21.11 6.77
C TRP A 380 -25.77 20.53 7.52
N ASP A 381 -26.76 20.05 6.77
CA ASP A 381 -28.04 19.54 7.28
C ASP A 381 -28.22 18.01 7.05
N GLY A 382 -27.30 17.38 6.30
CA GLY A 382 -27.40 15.98 5.91
C GLY A 382 -28.37 15.71 4.76
N GLU A 383 -28.99 16.75 4.18
CA GLU A 383 -29.98 16.66 3.10
C GLU A 383 -29.43 17.14 1.76
N GLN A 384 -28.68 18.25 1.78
CA GLN A 384 -28.10 18.82 0.56
C GLN A 384 -26.90 17.99 0.10
N SER A 385 -26.96 17.55 -1.15
CA SER A 385 -25.81 16.90 -1.82
C SER A 385 -25.00 17.93 -2.61
N GLY A 386 -23.69 17.63 -2.82
CA GLY A 386 -22.80 18.50 -3.57
C GLY A 386 -21.49 17.80 -3.91
N GLU A 387 -20.51 18.58 -4.33
CA GLU A 387 -19.14 18.13 -4.62
C GLU A 387 -18.30 18.14 -3.33
N LEU A 388 -17.71 16.99 -2.98
CA LEU A 388 -16.82 16.88 -1.82
C LEU A 388 -15.42 17.41 -2.18
N GLN A 389 -14.95 18.39 -1.44
CA GLN A 389 -13.59 18.94 -1.54
C GLN A 389 -12.80 18.66 -0.26
N CYS A 390 -11.58 18.17 -0.42
CA CYS A 390 -10.67 17.88 0.68
C CYS A 390 -9.35 18.64 0.52
N ARG A 391 -8.74 19.01 1.65
CA ARG A 391 -7.36 19.49 1.73
C ARG A 391 -6.68 18.94 2.99
N GLY A 392 -5.35 18.77 2.95
CA GLY A 392 -4.61 18.28 4.10
C GLY A 392 -3.16 17.98 3.79
N GLN A 393 -2.41 17.51 4.80
CA GLN A 393 -0.96 17.33 4.72
C GLN A 393 -0.52 16.16 3.81
N TRP A 394 -1.45 15.27 3.46
CA TRP A 394 -1.23 14.13 2.56
C TRP A 394 -2.26 14.08 1.42
N ILE A 395 -2.89 15.21 1.13
CA ILE A 395 -3.77 15.39 -0.03
C ILE A 395 -2.98 16.03 -1.17
N ALA A 396 -3.12 15.49 -2.40
CA ALA A 396 -2.47 15.97 -3.62
C ALA A 396 -3.26 17.07 -4.32
#